data_904616107e42aa4b560b6cd0e11843a6
#
_entry.id   904616107e42aa4b560b6cd0e11843a6
#
_cell.length_a   1.000
_cell.length_b   1.000
_cell.length_c   1.000
_cell.angle_alpha   90.00
_cell.angle_beta   90.00
_cell.angle_gamma   90.00
#
_symmetry.space_group_name_H-M   'P 1'
#
loop_
_entity.id
_entity.type
_entity.pdbx_description
1 polymer ?
#
loop_
_entity_poly.entity_id
_entity_poly.type
_entity_poly.pdbx_seq_one_letter_code
_entity_poly.pdbx_strand_id
1 'polypeptide(L)'
;FEPLPIPVTSLLPIPLFPLLGIAKPAQAMAPYASGTIFLFMGGFILAIAVQRWRLDKRIALTTLKLVGTKAPAIVGGFLLASGVLSMWVSNTATAAMMVPIAMAVLSLVRAKKAGGPIDQEEENFSVAMLLAVAYGASIGGMATIIGSPPNGIFARFMEQNYNDPISLAHWMKYGMPLTLILLPLCWLLLTKVLFRKTMKEIEGGAQWVQSELNKLGPIGKGEMIVLIVFCSAILLLSLIHI
;
A
#
# COMPACT_ATOMS: atom_id res chain seq x y z
N PHE A 1 1.41 -17.93 19.66
CA PHE A 1 0.20 -18.76 19.73
C PHE A 1 -0.95 -18.05 19.04
N GLU A 2 -1.41 -18.57 17.91
CA GLU A 2 -2.62 -18.09 17.20
C GLU A 2 -3.58 -19.28 17.05
N PRO A 3 -4.29 -19.69 18.13
CA PRO A 3 -5.18 -20.84 18.09
C PRO A 3 -6.38 -20.65 17.16
N LEU A 4 -6.73 -19.38 16.86
CA LEU A 4 -7.77 -19.00 15.91
C LEU A 4 -7.24 -17.89 14.99
N PRO A 5 -7.69 -17.86 13.71
CA PRO A 5 -7.38 -16.76 12.83
C PRO A 5 -7.84 -15.40 13.42
N ILE A 6 -7.03 -14.35 13.25
CA ILE A 6 -7.32 -13.00 13.79
C ILE A 6 -8.73 -12.52 13.48
N PRO A 7 -9.26 -12.68 12.23
CA PRO A 7 -10.65 -12.26 11.94
C PRO A 7 -11.70 -12.99 12.78
N VAL A 8 -11.50 -14.27 13.08
CA VAL A 8 -12.41 -15.03 13.94
C VAL A 8 -12.33 -14.55 15.37
N THR A 9 -11.09 -14.37 15.89
CA THR A 9 -10.85 -13.87 17.24
C THR A 9 -11.49 -12.47 17.43
N SER A 10 -11.41 -11.60 16.42
CA SER A 10 -11.98 -10.25 16.48
C SER A 10 -13.52 -10.23 16.54
N LEU A 11 -14.21 -11.30 16.14
CA LEU A 11 -15.66 -11.43 16.22
C LEU A 11 -16.15 -12.06 17.53
N LEU A 12 -15.27 -12.66 18.34
CA LEU A 12 -15.64 -13.28 19.60
C LEU A 12 -16.34 -12.37 20.61
N PRO A 13 -16.02 -11.07 20.73
CA PRO A 13 -16.76 -10.16 21.64
C PRO A 13 -18.26 -10.11 21.36
N ILE A 14 -18.70 -10.28 20.12
CA ILE A 14 -20.12 -10.24 19.74
C ILE A 14 -20.95 -11.27 20.55
N PRO A 15 -20.62 -12.58 20.54
CA PRO A 15 -21.36 -13.54 21.35
C PRO A 15 -20.89 -13.57 22.80
N LEU A 16 -19.60 -13.39 23.11
CA LEU A 16 -19.09 -13.59 24.48
C LEU A 16 -19.50 -12.50 25.45
N PHE A 17 -19.54 -11.22 25.06
CA PHE A 17 -19.91 -10.15 25.96
C PHE A 17 -21.35 -10.28 26.47
N PRO A 18 -22.34 -10.57 25.62
CA PRO A 18 -23.69 -10.86 26.09
C PRO A 18 -23.77 -12.12 26.96
N LEU A 19 -23.11 -13.20 26.58
CA LEU A 19 -23.14 -14.46 27.33
C LEU A 19 -22.52 -14.32 28.72
N LEU A 20 -21.49 -13.51 28.85
CA LEU A 20 -20.79 -13.26 30.12
C LEU A 20 -21.44 -12.10 30.92
N GLY A 21 -22.54 -11.50 30.44
CA GLY A 21 -23.22 -10.40 31.08
C GLY A 21 -22.46 -9.07 31.12
N ILE A 22 -21.38 -8.93 30.26
CA ILE A 22 -20.53 -7.74 30.20
C ILE A 22 -21.26 -6.59 29.51
N ALA A 23 -22.03 -6.88 28.44
CA ALA A 23 -22.73 -5.89 27.65
C ALA A 23 -24.02 -6.47 27.07
N LYS A 24 -25.01 -5.62 26.79
CA LYS A 24 -26.22 -6.03 26.04
C LYS A 24 -25.85 -6.37 24.59
N PRO A 25 -26.58 -7.29 23.90
CA PRO A 25 -26.28 -7.67 22.51
C PRO A 25 -26.12 -6.47 21.57
N ALA A 26 -27.02 -5.49 21.65
CA ALA A 26 -26.94 -4.28 20.82
C ALA A 26 -25.66 -3.46 21.07
N GLN A 27 -25.22 -3.38 22.33
CA GLN A 27 -23.98 -2.65 22.68
C GLN A 27 -22.73 -3.40 22.20
N ALA A 28 -22.72 -4.73 22.25
CA ALA A 28 -21.63 -5.55 21.76
C ALA A 28 -21.50 -5.49 20.23
N MET A 29 -22.63 -5.39 19.51
CA MET A 29 -22.66 -5.36 18.04
C MET A 29 -22.45 -3.96 17.44
N ALA A 30 -22.85 -2.89 18.13
CA ALA A 30 -22.80 -1.52 17.62
C ALA A 30 -21.42 -1.09 17.05
N PRO A 31 -20.27 -1.41 17.70
CA PRO A 31 -18.95 -1.06 17.15
C PRO A 31 -18.67 -1.68 15.77
N TYR A 32 -19.22 -2.87 15.49
CA TYR A 32 -19.01 -3.59 14.23
C TYR A 32 -19.85 -3.05 13.06
N ALA A 33 -20.87 -2.23 13.35
CA ALA A 33 -21.72 -1.58 12.37
C ALA A 33 -21.46 -0.07 12.27
N SER A 34 -20.24 0.37 12.55
CA SER A 34 -19.89 1.79 12.51
C SER A 34 -19.59 2.28 11.08
N GLY A 35 -19.84 3.58 10.82
CA GLY A 35 -19.51 4.21 9.52
C GLY A 35 -18.06 4.00 9.10
N THR A 36 -17.12 4.03 10.05
CA THR A 36 -15.70 3.76 9.79
C THR A 36 -15.48 2.35 9.23
N ILE A 37 -16.17 1.33 9.75
CA ILE A 37 -16.04 -0.05 9.23
C ILE A 37 -16.61 -0.15 7.81
N PHE A 38 -17.75 0.48 7.53
CA PHE A 38 -18.31 0.52 6.17
C PHE A 38 -17.42 1.30 5.20
N LEU A 39 -16.76 2.38 5.64
CA LEU A 39 -15.78 3.10 4.85
C LEU A 39 -14.61 2.19 4.45
N PHE A 40 -14.03 1.46 5.41
CA PHE A 40 -12.96 0.49 5.12
C PHE A 40 -13.43 -0.66 4.25
N MET A 41 -14.62 -1.18 4.48
CA MET A 41 -15.21 -2.23 3.64
C MET A 41 -15.33 -1.77 2.18
N GLY A 42 -15.82 -0.55 1.94
CA GLY A 42 -15.84 0.06 0.62
C GLY A 42 -14.45 0.20 0.00
N GLY A 43 -13.48 0.68 0.78
CA GLY A 43 -12.07 0.76 0.37
C GLY A 43 -11.48 -0.61 -0.01
N PHE A 44 -11.76 -1.66 0.77
CA PHE A 44 -11.29 -3.02 0.45
C PHE A 44 -11.95 -3.59 -0.81
N ILE A 45 -13.23 -3.33 -1.05
CA ILE A 45 -13.91 -3.73 -2.29
C ILE A 45 -13.24 -3.06 -3.50
N LEU A 46 -12.95 -1.76 -3.41
CA LEU A 46 -12.21 -1.04 -4.46
C LEU A 46 -10.80 -1.60 -4.65
N ALA A 47 -10.09 -1.90 -3.56
CA ALA A 47 -8.76 -2.52 -3.61
C ALA A 47 -8.77 -3.88 -4.33
N ILE A 48 -9.76 -4.73 -4.03
CA ILE A 48 -9.96 -6.02 -4.72
C ILE A 48 -10.23 -5.80 -6.22
N ALA A 49 -11.02 -4.80 -6.58
CA ALA A 49 -11.28 -4.47 -7.97
C ALA A 49 -10.01 -4.01 -8.71
N VAL A 50 -9.18 -3.15 -8.07
CA VAL A 50 -7.87 -2.72 -8.59
C VAL A 50 -6.97 -3.92 -8.86
N GLN A 51 -6.89 -4.88 -7.93
CA GLN A 51 -6.11 -6.11 -8.07
C GLN A 51 -6.65 -7.03 -9.17
N ARG A 52 -7.96 -7.27 -9.19
CA ARG A 52 -8.60 -8.17 -10.16
C ARG A 52 -8.35 -7.73 -11.60
N TRP A 53 -8.35 -6.44 -11.86
CA TRP A 53 -8.10 -5.86 -13.18
C TRP A 53 -6.64 -5.48 -13.41
N ARG A 54 -5.71 -5.84 -12.49
CA ARG A 54 -4.26 -5.61 -12.58
C ARG A 54 -3.85 -4.14 -12.78
N LEU A 55 -4.71 -3.22 -12.33
CA LEU A 55 -4.41 -1.78 -12.39
C LEU A 55 -3.23 -1.43 -11.49
N ASP A 56 -3.11 -2.09 -10.34
CA ASP A 56 -1.96 -2.05 -9.42
C ASP A 56 -0.64 -2.40 -10.11
N LYS A 57 -0.61 -3.52 -10.83
CA LYS A 57 0.56 -3.97 -11.60
C LYS A 57 0.92 -2.95 -12.69
N ARG A 58 -0.08 -2.40 -13.37
CA ARG A 58 0.15 -1.36 -14.40
C ARG A 58 0.75 -0.11 -13.78
N ILE A 59 0.21 0.38 -12.65
CA ILE A 59 0.75 1.55 -11.93
C ILE A 59 2.19 1.29 -11.54
N ALA A 60 2.49 0.15 -10.92
CA ALA A 60 3.85 -0.21 -10.50
C ALA A 60 4.83 -0.26 -11.69
N LEU A 61 4.50 -0.98 -12.76
CA LEU A 61 5.36 -1.09 -13.93
C LEU A 61 5.54 0.23 -14.67
N THR A 62 4.49 1.07 -14.74
CA THR A 62 4.59 2.40 -15.34
C THR A 62 5.52 3.31 -14.52
N THR A 63 5.42 3.26 -13.20
CA THR A 63 6.34 3.98 -12.31
C THR A 63 7.78 3.52 -12.53
N LEU A 64 8.04 2.20 -12.57
CA LEU A 64 9.37 1.65 -12.85
C LEU A 64 9.91 2.06 -14.22
N LYS A 65 9.06 2.11 -15.24
CA LYS A 65 9.43 2.59 -16.58
C LYS A 65 9.88 4.06 -16.55
N LEU A 66 9.21 4.90 -15.76
CA LEU A 66 9.51 6.34 -15.67
C LEU A 66 10.81 6.62 -14.91
N VAL A 67 11.12 5.85 -13.86
CA VAL A 67 12.32 6.08 -13.03
C VAL A 67 13.60 5.54 -13.66
N GLY A 68 13.51 4.60 -14.62
CA GLY A 68 14.65 4.02 -15.35
C GLY A 68 15.32 2.85 -14.64
N THR A 69 16.54 2.50 -15.07
CA THR A 69 17.23 1.23 -14.77
C THR A 69 18.31 1.33 -13.69
N LYS A 70 18.63 2.52 -13.21
CA LYS A 70 19.62 2.71 -12.14
C LYS A 70 19.09 2.11 -10.84
N ALA A 71 19.90 1.32 -10.13
CA ALA A 71 19.48 0.64 -8.92
C ALA A 71 18.86 1.58 -7.86
N PRO A 72 19.44 2.75 -7.51
CA PRO A 72 18.78 3.69 -6.60
C PRO A 72 17.45 4.23 -7.11
N ALA A 73 17.31 4.41 -8.44
CA ALA A 73 16.07 4.87 -9.05
C ALA A 73 14.97 3.80 -8.97
N ILE A 74 15.33 2.53 -9.18
CA ILE A 74 14.39 1.40 -9.02
C ILE A 74 13.91 1.29 -7.56
N VAL A 75 14.81 1.39 -6.57
CA VAL A 75 14.43 1.47 -5.15
C VAL A 75 13.43 2.60 -4.92
N GLY A 76 13.70 3.80 -5.48
CA GLY A 76 12.77 4.94 -5.43
C GLY A 76 11.44 4.67 -6.14
N GLY A 77 11.47 3.97 -7.28
CA GLY A 77 10.29 3.56 -8.02
C GLY A 77 9.39 2.60 -7.23
N PHE A 78 9.97 1.61 -6.56
CA PHE A 78 9.23 0.71 -5.67
C PHE A 78 8.67 1.44 -4.46
N LEU A 79 9.45 2.32 -3.83
CA LEU A 79 9.01 3.14 -2.72
C LEU A 79 7.82 4.03 -3.12
N LEU A 80 7.92 4.71 -4.26
CA LEU A 80 6.88 5.61 -4.77
C LEU A 80 5.61 4.83 -5.18
N ALA A 81 5.76 3.75 -5.94
CA ALA A 81 4.63 2.93 -6.36
C ALA A 81 3.89 2.33 -5.17
N SER A 82 4.62 1.77 -4.20
CA SER A 82 4.04 1.26 -2.96
C SER A 82 3.36 2.37 -2.16
N GLY A 83 3.99 3.56 -2.08
CA GLY A 83 3.41 4.72 -1.40
C GLY A 83 2.09 5.15 -2.02
N VAL A 84 2.05 5.34 -3.34
CA VAL A 84 0.84 5.77 -4.07
C VAL A 84 -0.29 4.75 -3.94
N LEU A 85 0.01 3.46 -4.09
CA LEU A 85 -0.99 2.40 -3.94
C LEU A 85 -1.52 2.33 -2.51
N SER A 86 -0.64 2.45 -1.52
CA SER A 86 -1.01 2.32 -0.10
C SER A 86 -1.78 3.51 0.45
N MET A 87 -1.84 4.63 -0.24
CA MET A 87 -2.76 5.72 0.11
C MET A 87 -4.22 5.26 0.11
N TRP A 88 -4.56 4.25 -0.68
CA TRP A 88 -5.92 3.82 -0.97
C TRP A 88 -6.19 2.36 -0.66
N VAL A 89 -5.13 1.56 -0.60
CA VAL A 89 -5.14 0.13 -0.33
C VAL A 89 -4.37 -0.10 0.96
N SER A 90 -4.77 -1.07 1.78
CA SER A 90 -4.04 -1.33 3.04
C SER A 90 -2.56 -1.64 2.78
N ASN A 91 -1.70 -1.25 3.72
CA ASN A 91 -0.25 -1.45 3.66
C ASN A 91 0.11 -2.92 3.37
N THR A 92 -0.57 -3.84 4.05
CA THR A 92 -0.35 -5.29 3.87
C THR A 92 -0.71 -5.76 2.46
N ALA A 93 -1.86 -5.33 1.94
CA ALA A 93 -2.27 -5.70 0.59
C ALA A 93 -1.32 -5.09 -0.46
N THR A 94 -0.90 -3.84 -0.28
CA THR A 94 0.09 -3.19 -1.14
C THR A 94 1.42 -3.94 -1.12
N ALA A 95 1.94 -4.30 0.06
CA ALA A 95 3.17 -5.08 0.16
C ALA A 95 3.03 -6.45 -0.52
N ALA A 96 1.92 -7.16 -0.28
CA ALA A 96 1.65 -8.46 -0.90
C ALA A 96 1.61 -8.40 -2.44
N MET A 97 1.15 -7.28 -3.01
CA MET A 97 1.15 -7.06 -4.47
C MET A 97 2.53 -6.68 -5.01
N MET A 98 3.27 -5.85 -4.28
CA MET A 98 4.54 -5.31 -4.75
C MET A 98 5.72 -6.28 -4.59
N VAL A 99 5.70 -7.15 -3.54
CA VAL A 99 6.77 -8.13 -3.29
C VAL A 99 6.99 -9.09 -4.47
N PRO A 100 5.98 -9.71 -5.11
CA PRO A 100 6.20 -10.55 -6.29
C PRO A 100 6.85 -9.79 -7.45
N ILE A 101 6.52 -8.52 -7.66
CA ILE A 101 7.13 -7.68 -8.71
C ILE A 101 8.60 -7.41 -8.35
N ALA A 102 8.88 -7.09 -7.08
CA ALA A 102 10.23 -6.91 -6.58
C ALA A 102 11.07 -8.20 -6.74
N MET A 103 10.52 -9.34 -6.36
CA MET A 103 11.20 -10.64 -6.53
C MET A 103 11.47 -10.98 -7.99
N ALA A 104 10.58 -10.62 -8.91
CA ALA A 104 10.82 -10.80 -10.34
C ALA A 104 11.98 -9.92 -10.84
N VAL A 105 12.12 -8.69 -10.37
CA VAL A 105 13.28 -7.83 -10.66
C VAL A 105 14.57 -8.44 -10.07
N LEU A 106 14.53 -8.93 -8.84
CA LEU A 106 15.68 -9.59 -8.21
C LEU A 106 16.10 -10.86 -8.95
N SER A 107 15.14 -11.63 -9.46
CA SER A 107 15.45 -12.83 -10.26
C SER A 107 16.19 -12.52 -11.57
N LEU A 108 15.91 -11.37 -12.19
CA LEU A 108 16.66 -10.90 -13.37
C LEU A 108 18.13 -10.60 -13.03
N VAL A 109 18.36 -9.96 -11.91
CA VAL A 109 19.72 -9.66 -11.43
C VAL A 109 20.49 -10.97 -11.24
N ARG A 110 19.88 -11.95 -10.58
CA ARG A 110 20.46 -13.27 -10.30
C ARG A 110 20.72 -14.10 -11.54
N ALA A 111 19.78 -14.13 -12.49
CA ALA A 111 19.90 -14.90 -13.71
C ALA A 111 21.12 -14.51 -14.55
N LYS A 112 21.52 -13.24 -14.52
CA LYS A 112 22.70 -12.75 -15.27
C LYS A 112 24.03 -13.15 -14.66
N LYS A 113 24.10 -13.39 -13.36
CA LYS A 113 25.31 -13.85 -12.66
C LYS A 113 25.52 -15.38 -12.70
N ALA A 114 24.74 -16.09 -13.53
CA ALA A 114 24.87 -17.55 -13.72
C ALA A 114 24.93 -18.38 -12.40
N GLY A 115 24.23 -17.93 -11.36
CA GLY A 115 24.14 -18.67 -10.08
C GLY A 115 25.40 -18.56 -9.21
N GLY A 116 26.29 -17.62 -9.46
CA GLY A 116 27.45 -17.34 -8.60
C GLY A 116 27.05 -16.88 -7.19
N PRO A 117 28.02 -16.78 -6.25
CA PRO A 117 27.75 -16.31 -4.90
C PRO A 117 27.18 -14.89 -4.94
N ILE A 118 26.21 -14.64 -4.04
CA ILE A 118 25.62 -13.29 -3.87
C ILE A 118 26.71 -12.37 -3.34
N ASP A 119 26.99 -11.28 -4.04
CA ASP A 119 27.89 -10.26 -3.55
C ASP A 119 27.15 -9.22 -2.68
N GLN A 120 27.90 -8.46 -1.91
CA GLN A 120 27.36 -7.47 -0.99
C GLN A 120 26.53 -6.37 -1.69
N GLU A 121 26.83 -6.04 -2.94
CA GLU A 121 26.09 -5.02 -3.69
C GLU A 121 24.71 -5.53 -4.08
N GLU A 122 24.59 -6.81 -4.47
CA GLU A 122 23.34 -7.48 -4.78
C GLU A 122 22.47 -7.67 -3.53
N GLU A 123 23.09 -8.08 -2.41
CA GLU A 123 22.40 -8.21 -1.13
C GLU A 123 21.85 -6.86 -0.67
N ASN A 124 22.68 -5.81 -0.66
CA ASN A 124 22.27 -4.47 -0.31
C ASN A 124 21.12 -3.95 -1.18
N PHE A 125 21.19 -4.21 -2.50
CA PHE A 125 20.12 -3.83 -3.42
C PHE A 125 18.82 -4.56 -3.10
N SER A 126 18.91 -5.86 -2.86
CA SER A 126 17.74 -6.72 -2.55
C SER A 126 17.05 -6.27 -1.28
N VAL A 127 17.81 -6.04 -0.21
CA VAL A 127 17.28 -5.55 1.08
C VAL A 127 16.70 -4.14 0.92
N ALA A 128 17.42 -3.22 0.27
CA ALA A 128 16.94 -1.85 0.04
C ALA A 128 15.61 -1.83 -0.74
N MET A 129 15.46 -2.69 -1.74
CA MET A 129 14.26 -2.77 -2.57
C MET A 129 13.05 -3.33 -1.78
N LEU A 130 13.24 -4.39 -1.00
CA LEU A 130 12.18 -4.95 -0.17
C LEU A 130 11.78 -3.99 0.96
N LEU A 131 12.74 -3.31 1.57
CA LEU A 131 12.46 -2.25 2.55
C LEU A 131 11.75 -1.05 1.91
N ALA A 132 12.08 -0.70 0.66
CA ALA A 132 11.39 0.35 -0.07
C ALA A 132 9.89 0.01 -0.28
N VAL A 133 9.57 -1.25 -0.58
CA VAL A 133 8.16 -1.71 -0.64
C VAL A 133 7.48 -1.54 0.72
N ALA A 134 8.09 -2.04 1.80
CA ALA A 134 7.52 -2.01 3.13
C ALA A 134 7.33 -0.59 3.68
N TYR A 135 8.37 0.24 3.62
CA TYR A 135 8.31 1.62 4.07
C TYR A 135 7.46 2.50 3.15
N GLY A 136 7.51 2.26 1.82
CA GLY A 136 6.63 2.94 0.87
C GLY A 136 5.16 2.71 1.21
N ALA A 137 4.77 1.47 1.46
CA ALA A 137 3.42 1.13 1.88
C ALA A 137 3.05 1.79 3.21
N SER A 138 3.93 1.73 4.22
CA SER A 138 3.66 2.32 5.54
C SER A 138 3.55 3.84 5.49
N ILE A 139 4.47 4.51 4.79
CA ILE A 139 4.46 5.98 4.65
C ILE A 139 3.26 6.42 3.81
N GLY A 140 2.98 5.74 2.68
CA GLY A 140 1.84 6.05 1.82
C GLY A 140 0.50 5.90 2.55
N GLY A 141 0.36 4.87 3.38
CA GLY A 141 -0.84 4.63 4.19
C GLY A 141 -1.18 5.74 5.17
N MET A 142 -0.25 6.63 5.51
CA MET A 142 -0.52 7.80 6.35
C MET A 142 -1.18 8.95 5.59
N ALA A 143 -1.10 8.97 4.26
CA ALA A 143 -1.58 10.08 3.44
C ALA A 143 -3.09 10.28 3.49
N THR A 144 -3.87 9.22 3.67
CA THR A 144 -5.33 9.26 3.69
C THR A 144 -5.90 8.51 4.90
N ILE A 145 -7.15 8.80 5.27
CA ILE A 145 -7.84 8.06 6.34
C ILE A 145 -7.99 6.58 5.97
N ILE A 146 -8.22 6.29 4.69
CA ILE A 146 -8.51 4.93 4.19
C ILE A 146 -7.22 4.10 4.08
N GLY A 147 -6.07 4.73 3.89
CA GLY A 147 -4.80 4.04 3.66
C GLY A 147 -4.38 3.11 4.82
N SER A 148 -4.78 3.44 6.05
CA SER A 148 -4.46 2.59 7.21
C SER A 148 -5.57 2.60 8.26
N PRO A 149 -5.98 1.44 8.83
CA PRO A 149 -7.01 1.37 9.86
C PRO A 149 -6.80 2.27 11.09
N PRO A 150 -5.58 2.44 11.64
CA PRO A 150 -5.35 3.37 12.74
C PRO A 150 -5.79 4.80 12.45
N ASN A 151 -5.68 5.27 11.20
CA ASN A 151 -6.09 6.62 10.82
C ASN A 151 -7.60 6.83 11.02
N GLY A 152 -8.41 5.87 10.56
CA GLY A 152 -9.86 5.91 10.71
C GLY A 152 -10.30 5.75 12.18
N ILE A 153 -9.59 4.92 12.96
CA ILE A 153 -9.83 4.78 14.39
C ILE A 153 -9.56 6.11 15.10
N PHE A 154 -8.46 6.78 14.77
CA PHE A 154 -8.13 8.09 15.32
C PHE A 154 -9.17 9.16 14.93
N ALA A 155 -9.57 9.21 13.64
CA ALA A 155 -10.59 10.15 13.19
C ALA A 155 -11.91 9.97 13.96
N ARG A 156 -12.32 8.71 14.14
CA ARG A 156 -13.51 8.40 14.94
C ARG A 156 -13.36 8.77 16.43
N PHE A 157 -12.19 8.55 17.00
CA PHE A 157 -11.90 8.92 18.39
C PHE A 157 -12.03 10.43 18.59
N MET A 158 -11.52 11.24 17.65
CA MET A 158 -11.64 12.70 17.68
C MET A 158 -13.10 13.14 17.58
N GLU A 159 -13.86 12.55 16.67
CA GLU A 159 -15.30 12.84 16.55
C GLU A 159 -16.06 12.52 17.84
N GLN A 160 -15.86 11.33 18.42
CA GLN A 160 -16.63 10.88 19.58
C GLN A 160 -16.26 11.58 20.89
N ASN A 161 -14.99 11.93 21.09
CA ASN A 161 -14.51 12.46 22.38
C ASN A 161 -14.32 13.98 22.37
N TYR A 162 -14.09 14.57 21.19
CA TYR A 162 -13.80 15.99 21.05
C TYR A 162 -14.81 16.74 20.18
N ASN A 163 -15.81 16.02 19.64
CA ASN A 163 -16.78 16.55 18.67
C ASN A 163 -16.10 17.26 17.48
N ASP A 164 -14.96 16.71 17.05
CA ASP A 164 -14.15 17.21 15.94
C ASP A 164 -14.12 16.16 14.80
N PRO A 165 -15.08 16.24 13.86
CA PRO A 165 -15.13 15.29 12.74
C PRO A 165 -14.00 15.57 11.74
N ILE A 166 -13.13 14.58 11.54
CA ILE A 166 -12.03 14.68 10.59
C ILE A 166 -12.46 14.08 9.26
N SER A 167 -12.73 14.94 8.26
CA SER A 167 -13.02 14.50 6.89
C SER A 167 -11.78 13.97 6.18
N LEU A 168 -11.97 13.22 5.06
CA LEU A 168 -10.87 12.75 4.21
C LEU A 168 -9.99 13.93 3.74
N ALA A 169 -10.61 15.02 3.29
CA ALA A 169 -9.88 16.20 2.82
C ALA A 169 -9.09 16.88 3.96
N HIS A 170 -9.69 16.95 5.16
CA HIS A 170 -9.01 17.50 6.33
C HIS A 170 -7.79 16.66 6.70
N TRP A 171 -7.92 15.34 6.74
CA TRP A 171 -6.78 14.43 6.97
C TRP A 171 -5.68 14.61 5.93
N MET A 172 -6.03 14.61 4.63
CA MET A 172 -5.08 14.74 3.53
C MET A 172 -4.29 16.05 3.58
N LYS A 173 -4.85 17.12 4.13
CA LYS A 173 -4.16 18.40 4.32
C LYS A 173 -2.87 18.27 5.14
N TYR A 174 -2.82 17.32 6.07
CA TYR A 174 -1.65 17.03 6.90
C TYR A 174 -0.91 15.76 6.44
N GLY A 175 -1.64 14.72 6.12
CA GLY A 175 -1.08 13.43 5.73
C GLY A 175 -0.33 13.45 4.41
N MET A 176 -0.84 14.18 3.39
CA MET A 176 -0.16 14.28 2.09
C MET A 176 1.19 15.02 2.18
N PRO A 177 1.29 16.24 2.77
CA PRO A 177 2.58 16.90 2.93
C PRO A 177 3.60 16.05 3.70
N LEU A 178 3.16 15.40 4.78
CA LEU A 178 4.01 14.51 5.56
C LEU A 178 4.54 13.35 4.71
N THR A 179 3.68 12.71 3.97
CA THR A 179 4.04 11.61 3.05
C THR A 179 4.99 12.08 1.96
N LEU A 180 4.75 13.25 1.37
CA LEU A 180 5.61 13.84 0.33
C LEU A 180 7.01 14.20 0.85
N ILE A 181 7.16 14.47 2.13
CA ILE A 181 8.46 14.71 2.78
C ILE A 181 9.13 13.37 3.14
N LEU A 182 8.38 12.45 3.74
CA LEU A 182 8.94 11.19 4.25
C LEU A 182 9.38 10.23 3.15
N LEU A 183 8.68 10.17 2.00
CA LEU A 183 9.08 9.30 0.89
C LEU A 183 10.47 9.65 0.35
N PRO A 184 10.79 10.90 -0.02
CA PRO A 184 12.15 11.27 -0.44
C PRO A 184 13.19 11.06 0.66
N LEU A 185 12.88 11.38 1.92
CA LEU A 185 13.79 11.14 3.04
C LEU A 185 14.10 9.65 3.21
N CYS A 186 13.09 8.80 3.14
CA CYS A 186 13.26 7.34 3.19
C CYS A 186 14.11 6.84 2.02
N TRP A 187 13.86 7.33 0.81
CA TRP A 187 14.67 7.02 -0.37
C TRP A 187 16.14 7.41 -0.18
N LEU A 188 16.40 8.63 0.31
CA LEU A 188 17.77 9.10 0.62
C LEU A 188 18.42 8.22 1.70
N LEU A 189 17.69 7.90 2.76
CA LEU A 189 18.17 7.04 3.84
C LEU A 189 18.56 5.66 3.30
N LEU A 190 17.68 5.00 2.54
CA LEU A 190 17.92 3.68 1.99
C LEU A 190 19.11 3.69 1.00
N THR A 191 19.16 4.67 0.09
CA THR A 191 20.12 4.64 -1.03
C THR A 191 21.44 5.35 -0.75
N LYS A 192 21.49 6.33 0.16
CA LYS A 192 22.68 7.14 0.42
C LYS A 192 23.30 6.91 1.79
N VAL A 193 22.54 6.41 2.76
CA VAL A 193 23.01 6.19 4.13
C VAL A 193 23.24 4.71 4.41
N LEU A 194 22.18 3.90 4.33
CA LEU A 194 22.20 2.49 4.74
C LEU A 194 22.85 1.59 3.68
N PHE A 195 22.42 1.69 2.43
CA PHE A 195 22.84 0.81 1.34
C PHE A 195 23.58 1.58 0.24
N ARG A 196 24.71 2.24 0.61
CA ARG A 196 25.49 3.04 -0.33
C ARG A 196 26.14 2.24 -1.44
N LYS A 197 26.56 1.01 -1.12
CA LYS A 197 27.21 0.10 -2.08
C LYS A 197 26.13 -0.81 -2.67
N THR A 198 25.44 -0.32 -3.68
CA THR A 198 24.52 -1.09 -4.50
C THR A 198 25.03 -1.14 -5.95
N MET A 199 24.49 -2.05 -6.72
CA MET A 199 24.73 -2.12 -8.17
C MET A 199 24.47 -0.77 -8.82
N LYS A 200 25.18 -0.47 -9.90
CA LYS A 200 24.99 0.81 -10.61
C LYS A 200 23.72 0.78 -11.44
N GLU A 201 23.49 -0.30 -12.17
CA GLU A 201 22.39 -0.43 -13.13
C GLU A 201 21.93 -1.88 -13.25
N ILE A 202 20.65 -2.08 -13.52
CA ILE A 202 20.07 -3.39 -13.81
C ILE A 202 20.00 -3.55 -15.33
N GLU A 203 20.97 -4.25 -15.85
CA GLU A 203 20.99 -4.56 -17.28
C GLU A 203 19.77 -5.44 -17.64
N GLY A 204 19.05 -5.08 -18.72
CA GLY A 204 17.83 -5.76 -19.13
C GLY A 204 16.59 -5.39 -18.33
N GLY A 205 16.70 -4.52 -17.32
CA GLY A 205 15.56 -4.08 -16.51
C GLY A 205 14.52 -3.32 -17.34
N ALA A 206 14.96 -2.42 -18.24
CA ALA A 206 14.03 -1.68 -19.11
C ALA A 206 13.26 -2.61 -20.06
N GLN A 207 13.95 -3.57 -20.67
CA GLN A 207 13.34 -4.55 -21.57
C GLN A 207 12.33 -5.43 -20.82
N TRP A 208 12.67 -5.84 -19.60
CA TRP A 208 11.77 -6.62 -18.77
C TRP A 208 10.51 -5.82 -18.40
N VAL A 209 10.64 -4.59 -17.90
CA VAL A 209 9.50 -3.71 -17.59
C VAL A 209 8.62 -3.51 -18.82
N GLN A 210 9.25 -3.26 -19.99
CA GLN A 210 8.50 -3.09 -21.23
C GLN A 210 7.79 -4.38 -21.65
N SER A 211 8.43 -5.55 -21.50
CA SER A 211 7.81 -6.84 -21.83
C SER A 211 6.62 -7.13 -20.90
N GLU A 212 6.73 -6.84 -19.60
CA GLU A 212 5.63 -7.01 -18.64
C GLU A 212 4.47 -6.04 -18.92
N LEU A 213 4.75 -4.80 -19.32
CA LEU A 213 3.72 -3.85 -19.75
C LEU A 213 3.03 -4.32 -21.05
N ASN A 214 3.78 -4.85 -21.99
CA ASN A 214 3.24 -5.41 -23.24
C ASN A 214 2.33 -6.62 -22.98
N LYS A 215 2.65 -7.47 -21.99
CA LYS A 215 1.79 -8.59 -21.56
C LYS A 215 0.46 -8.11 -20.95
N LEU A 216 0.43 -6.94 -20.33
CA LEU A 216 -0.82 -6.33 -19.85
C LEU A 216 -1.69 -5.82 -21.02
N GLY A 217 -1.07 -5.50 -22.15
CA GLY A 217 -1.75 -4.94 -23.30
C GLY A 217 -2.24 -3.49 -23.08
N PRO A 218 -3.11 -2.96 -23.97
CA PRO A 218 -3.74 -1.66 -23.80
C PRO A 218 -4.68 -1.67 -22.59
N ILE A 219 -5.00 -0.47 -22.08
CA ILE A 219 -5.94 -0.32 -20.96
C ILE A 219 -7.28 -0.92 -21.36
N GLY A 220 -7.69 -1.96 -20.63
CA GLY A 220 -8.94 -2.67 -20.87
C GLY A 220 -10.16 -1.91 -20.31
N LYS A 221 -11.38 -2.30 -20.79
CA LYS A 221 -12.63 -1.71 -20.27
C LYS A 221 -12.76 -1.84 -18.75
N GLY A 222 -12.37 -2.99 -18.19
CA GLY A 222 -12.44 -3.24 -16.75
C GLY A 222 -11.49 -2.34 -15.96
N GLU A 223 -10.24 -2.14 -16.42
CA GLU A 223 -9.30 -1.22 -15.80
C GLU A 223 -9.82 0.22 -15.83
N MET A 224 -10.42 0.65 -16.95
CA MET A 224 -10.98 1.99 -17.09
C MET A 224 -12.19 2.19 -16.15
N ILE A 225 -13.09 1.22 -16.06
CA ILE A 225 -14.24 1.28 -15.14
C ILE A 225 -13.76 1.40 -13.70
N VAL A 226 -12.78 0.56 -13.29
CA VAL A 226 -12.22 0.61 -11.94
C VAL A 226 -11.57 1.96 -11.66
N LEU A 227 -10.82 2.50 -12.63
CA LEU A 227 -10.19 3.82 -12.49
C LEU A 227 -11.23 4.94 -12.31
N ILE A 228 -12.30 4.93 -13.13
CA ILE A 228 -13.39 5.92 -13.05
C ILE A 228 -14.10 5.81 -11.69
N VAL A 229 -14.50 4.60 -11.28
CA VAL A 229 -15.17 4.38 -9.99
C VAL A 229 -14.28 4.80 -8.83
N PHE A 230 -13.00 4.48 -8.89
CA PHE A 230 -12.01 4.86 -7.87
C PHE A 230 -11.86 6.39 -7.76
N CYS A 231 -11.66 7.08 -8.88
CA CYS A 231 -11.57 8.55 -8.88
C CYS A 231 -12.88 9.20 -8.41
N SER A 232 -14.03 8.66 -8.83
CA SER A 232 -15.34 9.15 -8.38
C SER A 232 -15.53 8.97 -6.87
N ALA A 233 -15.14 7.83 -6.33
CA ALA A 233 -15.20 7.57 -4.88
C ALA A 233 -14.33 8.56 -4.10
N ILE A 234 -13.10 8.83 -4.55
CA ILE A 234 -12.23 9.83 -3.93
C ILE A 234 -12.88 11.22 -3.93
N LEU A 235 -13.41 11.65 -5.08
CA LEU A 235 -14.07 12.94 -5.20
C LEU A 235 -15.28 13.04 -4.28
N LEU A 236 -16.14 12.03 -4.27
CA LEU A 236 -17.32 12.02 -3.40
C LEU A 236 -16.94 12.03 -1.92
N LEU A 237 -15.98 11.21 -1.50
CA LEU A 237 -15.50 11.18 -0.12
C LEU A 237 -14.80 12.48 0.30
N SER A 238 -14.20 13.21 -0.64
CA SER A 238 -13.61 14.53 -0.32
C SER A 238 -14.64 15.65 -0.23
N LEU A 239 -15.80 15.49 -0.89
CA LEU A 239 -16.90 16.48 -0.87
C LEU A 239 -17.88 16.22 0.29
N ILE A 240 -18.02 14.97 0.73
CA ILE A 240 -18.87 14.61 1.87
C ILE A 240 -18.07 14.91 3.15
N HIS A 241 -18.57 15.86 3.94
CA HIS A 241 -18.12 16.06 5.31
C HIS A 241 -18.68 14.91 6.16
N ILE A 242 -17.90 13.83 6.24
CA ILE A 242 -18.18 12.72 7.15
C ILE A 242 -17.49 13.03 8.47
#